data_929ab5f7c0995a8b88d46d385a641010
#
_entry.id   929ab5f7c0995a8b88d46d385a641010
#
_cell.length_a   1.000
_cell.length_b   1.000
_cell.length_c   1.000
_cell.angle_alpha   90.00
_cell.angle_beta   90.00
_cell.angle_gamma   90.00
#
_symmetry.space_group_name_H-M   'P 1'
#
loop_
_entity.id
_entity.type
_entity.pdbx_description
1 polymer ?
#
loop_
_entity_poly.entity_id
_entity_poly.type
_entity_poly.pdbx_seq_one_letter_code
_entity_poly.pdbx_strand_id
1 'polypeptide(L)'
;MKRTRKILLGTLIGLVLLYLVLIIIAYLPYKTTPVKELIGKEDKFIEVDGHAIHYTKQGQGKSLILVHGFAGSTYTWRYLIPLLTDDYTIYALDVLGFGLSDKPPDGNYDMKSQGDLLIGFMDAIKLPSATLVGHSMGGVIIACTDLAAPSRVDKLVMIEPGFYIKTVPAFLKYMFFPLDRIMSRQFYTKSMRKRFLLGSFYDKSKVTEEVIDAYMIPTRTPNALDALTHMMNSVGSQTYEGISVKISSPTLILWGERGAGVPPEVAKRLNSEIQGSKLVSVKECGHYVQEEKPEELVKAIRNFVK
;
A
#
# COMPACT_ATOMS: atom_id res chain seq x y z
N MET A 1 8.00 -6.83 55.56
CA MET A 1 7.33 -5.64 54.98
C MET A 1 8.29 -4.57 54.44
N LYS A 2 9.26 -4.00 55.18
CA LYS A 2 10.15 -2.91 54.70
C LYS A 2 11.04 -3.35 53.50
N ARG A 3 11.57 -4.58 53.47
CA ARG A 3 12.43 -5.10 52.38
C ARG A 3 11.60 -5.32 51.05
N THR A 4 10.39 -5.87 51.16
CA THR A 4 9.50 -6.07 50.01
C THR A 4 9.11 -4.72 49.40
N ARG A 5 8.83 -3.71 50.22
CA ARG A 5 8.47 -2.36 49.79
C ARG A 5 9.61 -1.66 49.03
N LYS A 6 10.89 -1.85 49.49
CA LYS A 6 12.06 -1.36 48.79
C LYS A 6 12.29 -2.05 47.43
N ILE A 7 12.09 -3.37 47.39
CA ILE A 7 12.19 -4.14 46.12
C ILE A 7 11.11 -3.65 45.14
N LEU A 8 9.86 -3.54 45.56
CA LEU A 8 8.75 -3.04 44.71
C LEU A 8 9.04 -1.62 44.20
N LEU A 9 9.53 -0.72 45.07
CA LEU A 9 9.88 0.63 44.65
C LEU A 9 11.04 0.63 43.66
N GLY A 10 12.09 -0.15 43.88
CA GLY A 10 13.20 -0.29 42.94
C GLY A 10 12.78 -0.84 41.56
N THR A 11 11.89 -1.85 41.56
CA THR A 11 11.33 -2.41 40.31
C THR A 11 10.51 -1.35 39.57
N LEU A 12 9.65 -0.60 40.29
CA LEU A 12 8.85 0.46 39.66
C LEU A 12 9.72 1.56 39.05
N ILE A 13 10.74 2.01 39.76
CA ILE A 13 11.71 2.99 39.24
C ILE A 13 12.41 2.44 37.99
N GLY A 14 12.85 1.17 38.01
CA GLY A 14 13.46 0.52 36.84
C GLY A 14 12.53 0.47 35.62
N LEU A 15 11.25 0.15 35.81
CA LEU A 15 10.25 0.14 34.74
C LEU A 15 10.00 1.55 34.18
N VAL A 16 9.93 2.57 35.04
CA VAL A 16 9.76 3.96 34.60
C VAL A 16 10.96 4.42 33.81
N LEU A 17 12.18 4.13 34.27
CA LEU A 17 13.39 4.48 33.53
C LEU A 17 13.46 3.76 32.18
N LEU A 18 13.12 2.47 32.12
CA LEU A 18 13.04 1.74 30.86
C LEU A 18 12.02 2.38 29.89
N TYR A 19 10.84 2.73 30.40
CA TYR A 19 9.82 3.39 29.59
C TYR A 19 10.29 4.75 29.03
N LEU A 20 10.97 5.56 29.85
CA LEU A 20 11.56 6.82 29.40
C LEU A 20 12.65 6.61 28.33
N VAL A 21 13.47 5.58 28.46
CA VAL A 21 14.46 5.21 27.43
C VAL A 21 13.77 4.82 26.12
N LEU A 22 12.69 4.05 26.20
CA LEU A 22 11.91 3.68 24.99
C LEU A 22 11.29 4.91 24.33
N ILE A 23 10.78 5.89 25.10
CA ILE A 23 10.31 7.16 24.55
C ILE A 23 11.43 7.90 23.82
N ILE A 24 12.61 8.01 24.43
CA ILE A 24 13.77 8.65 23.79
C ILE A 24 14.09 7.96 22.47
N ILE A 25 14.13 6.63 22.44
CA ILE A 25 14.39 5.85 21.22
C ILE A 25 13.31 6.13 20.15
N ALA A 26 12.04 6.17 20.54
CA ALA A 26 10.92 6.43 19.63
C ALA A 26 11.00 7.80 18.95
N TYR A 27 11.53 8.81 19.66
CA TYR A 27 11.67 10.19 19.18
C TYR A 27 13.08 10.58 18.73
N LEU A 28 14.01 9.62 18.63
CA LEU A 28 15.30 9.93 18.02
C LEU A 28 15.08 10.58 16.64
N PRO A 29 15.86 11.60 16.25
CA PRO A 29 15.72 12.24 14.95
C PRO A 29 15.73 11.24 13.80
N TYR A 30 14.81 11.42 12.86
CA TYR A 30 14.75 10.66 11.62
C TYR A 30 15.07 11.60 10.46
N LYS A 31 16.14 11.29 9.72
CA LYS A 31 16.58 12.16 8.61
C LYS A 31 15.54 12.13 7.50
N THR A 32 14.96 13.27 7.19
CA THR A 32 14.00 13.46 6.11
C THR A 32 14.60 14.29 4.97
N THR A 33 14.06 14.11 3.79
CA THR A 33 14.38 14.88 2.58
C THR A 33 13.08 15.59 2.14
N PRO A 34 13.11 16.91 1.94
CA PRO A 34 11.96 17.63 1.42
C PRO A 34 11.48 17.05 0.09
N VAL A 35 10.17 16.90 -0.10
CA VAL A 35 9.59 16.30 -1.31
C VAL A 35 10.09 17.00 -2.58
N LYS A 36 10.21 18.33 -2.56
CA LYS A 36 10.74 19.14 -3.69
C LYS A 36 12.14 18.72 -4.20
N GLU A 37 12.92 18.01 -3.38
CA GLU A 37 14.26 17.51 -3.75
C GLU A 37 14.21 16.12 -4.38
N LEU A 38 13.04 15.46 -4.35
CA LEU A 38 12.82 14.08 -4.81
C LEU A 38 12.02 14.02 -6.11
N ILE A 39 11.38 15.13 -6.51
CA ILE A 39 10.50 15.18 -7.68
C ILE A 39 11.31 15.24 -8.98
N GLY A 40 10.82 14.52 -10.00
CA GLY A 40 11.30 14.55 -11.39
C GLY A 40 10.33 15.29 -12.33
N LYS A 41 10.59 15.21 -13.63
CA LYS A 41 9.78 15.93 -14.64
C LYS A 41 8.37 15.40 -14.81
N GLU A 42 8.15 14.12 -14.56
CA GLU A 42 6.86 13.44 -14.73
C GLU A 42 5.97 13.56 -13.49
N ASP A 43 6.54 13.97 -12.35
CA ASP A 43 5.84 14.06 -11.08
C ASP A 43 4.89 15.27 -11.08
N LYS A 44 3.66 15.01 -10.72
CA LYS A 44 2.58 16.00 -10.62
C LYS A 44 1.95 15.92 -9.25
N PHE A 45 1.40 17.03 -8.82
CA PHE A 45 0.62 17.12 -7.59
C PHE A 45 -0.73 17.74 -7.88
N ILE A 46 -1.74 17.27 -7.17
CA ILE A 46 -3.09 17.84 -7.19
C ILE A 46 -3.63 17.84 -5.77
N GLU A 47 -4.39 18.88 -5.44
CA GLU A 47 -5.03 18.98 -4.14
C GLU A 47 -6.32 18.16 -4.14
N VAL A 48 -6.47 17.29 -3.14
CA VAL A 48 -7.68 16.50 -2.87
C VAL A 48 -7.96 16.59 -1.37
N ASP A 49 -9.11 17.14 -1.01
CA ASP A 49 -9.54 17.33 0.38
C ASP A 49 -8.49 18.02 1.27
N GLY A 50 -7.78 19.01 0.71
CA GLY A 50 -6.74 19.77 1.42
C GLY A 50 -5.40 19.07 1.51
N HIS A 51 -5.20 17.95 0.80
CA HIS A 51 -3.95 17.20 0.77
C HIS A 51 -3.34 17.19 -0.63
N ALA A 52 -2.03 17.40 -0.72
CA ALA A 52 -1.28 17.27 -1.97
C ALA A 52 -1.08 15.78 -2.31
N ILE A 53 -1.74 15.33 -3.36
CA ILE A 53 -1.63 13.96 -3.86
C ILE A 53 -0.68 13.93 -5.05
N HIS A 54 0.39 13.16 -4.91
CA HIS A 54 1.35 12.92 -5.97
C HIS A 54 0.82 11.91 -6.98
N TYR A 55 1.05 12.18 -8.27
CA TYR A 55 0.74 11.24 -9.35
C TYR A 55 1.62 11.48 -10.58
N THR A 56 1.70 10.46 -11.44
CA THR A 56 2.23 10.59 -12.80
C THR A 56 1.11 10.38 -13.81
N LYS A 57 1.24 11.01 -15.00
CA LYS A 57 0.29 10.84 -16.11
C LYS A 57 1.07 10.58 -17.39
N GLN A 58 0.81 9.45 -18.05
CA GLN A 58 1.48 9.05 -19.29
C GLN A 58 0.51 8.38 -20.25
N GLY A 59 0.83 8.40 -21.55
CA GLY A 59 0.08 7.70 -22.60
C GLY A 59 -1.21 8.41 -23.03
N GLN A 60 -2.00 7.69 -23.84
CA GLN A 60 -3.26 8.17 -24.44
C GLN A 60 -4.27 7.03 -24.57
N GLY A 61 -5.56 7.35 -24.69
CA GLY A 61 -6.65 6.37 -24.81
C GLY A 61 -7.47 6.23 -23.54
N LYS A 62 -8.07 5.04 -23.31
CA LYS A 62 -8.90 4.78 -22.14
C LYS A 62 -8.09 4.96 -20.84
N SER A 63 -8.76 5.48 -19.82
CA SER A 63 -8.09 5.80 -18.55
C SER A 63 -7.88 4.58 -17.66
N LEU A 64 -6.64 4.40 -17.20
CA LEU A 64 -6.27 3.48 -16.13
C LEU A 64 -5.75 4.27 -14.92
N ILE A 65 -6.23 3.94 -13.72
CA ILE A 65 -5.66 4.47 -12.48
C ILE A 65 -4.95 3.32 -11.76
N LEU A 66 -3.67 3.49 -11.45
CA LEU A 66 -2.83 2.50 -10.79
C LEU A 66 -2.63 2.87 -9.32
N VAL A 67 -3.05 1.99 -8.41
CA VAL A 67 -3.01 2.18 -6.95
C VAL A 67 -2.08 1.14 -6.33
N HIS A 68 -0.96 1.60 -5.76
CA HIS A 68 0.08 0.74 -5.20
C HIS A 68 -0.32 0.08 -3.86
N GLY A 69 0.46 -0.90 -3.43
CA GLY A 69 0.30 -1.61 -2.17
C GLY A 69 0.94 -0.91 -0.97
N PHE A 70 0.80 -1.52 0.21
CA PHE A 70 1.36 -1.03 1.47
C PHE A 70 2.86 -0.73 1.35
N ALA A 71 3.28 0.41 1.86
CA ALA A 71 4.65 0.91 1.85
C ALA A 71 5.30 0.94 0.45
N GLY A 72 4.48 0.97 -0.60
CA GLY A 72 4.88 1.19 -1.99
C GLY A 72 4.82 2.66 -2.39
N SER A 73 4.93 2.88 -3.70
CA SER A 73 4.74 4.15 -4.38
C SER A 73 4.48 3.89 -5.87
N THR A 74 4.32 4.96 -6.64
CA THR A 74 4.25 4.89 -8.12
C THR A 74 5.41 4.13 -8.75
N TYR A 75 6.56 4.02 -8.09
CA TYR A 75 7.74 3.29 -8.54
C TYR A 75 7.45 1.80 -8.86
N THR A 76 6.51 1.17 -8.16
CA THR A 76 6.16 -0.24 -8.41
C THR A 76 5.64 -0.49 -9.84
N TRP A 77 5.18 0.55 -10.52
CA TRP A 77 4.58 0.48 -11.85
C TRP A 77 5.57 0.72 -13.00
N ARG A 78 6.87 0.96 -12.70
CA ARG A 78 7.91 1.36 -13.66
C ARG A 78 8.07 0.43 -14.88
N TYR A 79 7.80 -0.86 -14.72
CA TYR A 79 7.85 -1.81 -15.83
C TYR A 79 6.49 -1.96 -16.55
N LEU A 80 5.39 -1.69 -15.86
CA LEU A 80 4.06 -1.83 -16.43
C LEU A 80 3.66 -0.62 -17.30
N ILE A 81 3.93 0.59 -16.82
CA ILE A 81 3.51 1.83 -17.48
C ILE A 81 4.00 1.90 -18.94
N PRO A 82 5.29 1.72 -19.26
CA PRO A 82 5.77 1.84 -20.65
C PRO A 82 5.11 0.86 -21.62
N LEU A 83 4.64 -0.27 -21.13
CA LEU A 83 4.00 -1.31 -21.94
C LEU A 83 2.52 -1.02 -22.25
N LEU A 84 1.91 -0.03 -21.58
CA LEU A 84 0.48 0.28 -21.71
C LEU A 84 0.21 1.67 -22.31
N THR A 85 1.22 2.54 -22.43
CA THR A 85 1.06 3.95 -22.86
C THR A 85 0.52 4.13 -24.27
N ASP A 86 0.67 3.16 -25.14
CA ASP A 86 0.15 3.23 -26.54
C ASP A 86 -1.38 3.09 -26.57
N ASP A 87 -1.96 2.38 -25.60
CA ASP A 87 -3.40 2.04 -25.58
C ASP A 87 -4.18 2.80 -24.53
N TYR A 88 -3.50 3.30 -23.48
CA TYR A 88 -4.15 3.82 -22.28
C TYR A 88 -3.52 5.14 -21.81
N THR A 89 -4.39 6.03 -21.31
CA THR A 89 -3.96 7.14 -20.45
C THR A 89 -3.81 6.60 -19.03
N ILE A 90 -2.60 6.58 -18.50
CA ILE A 90 -2.27 5.97 -17.22
C ILE A 90 -2.03 7.05 -16.18
N TYR A 91 -2.76 6.98 -15.09
CA TYR A 91 -2.55 7.76 -13.88
C TYR A 91 -2.05 6.81 -12.79
N ALA A 92 -0.79 6.92 -12.40
CA ALA A 92 -0.28 6.21 -11.22
C ALA A 92 -0.18 7.22 -10.09
N LEU A 93 -0.84 6.94 -8.94
CA LEU A 93 -0.84 7.86 -7.81
C LEU A 93 -0.18 7.22 -6.59
N ASP A 94 0.41 8.05 -5.76
CA ASP A 94 0.79 7.69 -4.41
C ASP A 94 -0.40 7.94 -3.49
N VAL A 95 -0.89 6.91 -2.80
CA VAL A 95 -1.99 7.08 -1.85
C VAL A 95 -1.56 7.93 -0.65
N LEU A 96 -2.50 8.61 -0.02
CA LEU A 96 -2.23 9.45 1.16
C LEU A 96 -1.46 8.66 2.23
N GLY A 97 -0.41 9.26 2.76
CA GLY A 97 0.48 8.61 3.74
C GLY A 97 1.66 7.87 3.14
N PHE A 98 1.73 7.73 1.79
CA PHE A 98 2.81 7.03 1.10
C PHE A 98 3.44 7.85 -0.03
N GLY A 99 4.46 7.27 -0.65
CA GLY A 99 5.14 7.86 -1.79
C GLY A 99 5.60 9.29 -1.53
N LEU A 100 5.30 10.17 -2.47
CA LEU A 100 5.54 11.61 -2.37
C LEU A 100 4.27 12.40 -1.98
N SER A 101 3.11 11.74 -1.82
CA SER A 101 1.88 12.37 -1.32
C SER A 101 2.03 12.84 0.13
N ASP A 102 1.15 13.74 0.53
CA ASP A 102 1.08 14.25 1.89
C ASP A 102 0.90 13.14 2.93
N LYS A 103 1.40 13.41 4.11
CA LYS A 103 1.41 12.51 5.27
C LYS A 103 0.98 13.27 6.52
N PRO A 104 -0.31 13.70 6.58
CA PRO A 104 -0.81 14.39 7.75
C PRO A 104 -0.72 13.49 8.99
N PRO A 105 -0.23 14.03 10.12
CA PRO A 105 -0.04 13.22 11.34
C PRO A 105 -1.36 12.74 11.96
N ASP A 106 -2.47 13.39 11.63
CA ASP A 106 -3.84 13.09 12.03
C ASP A 106 -4.68 12.51 10.87
N GLY A 107 -4.03 12.10 9.78
CA GLY A 107 -4.69 11.59 8.59
C GLY A 107 -5.45 10.27 8.84
N ASN A 108 -6.60 10.13 8.20
CA ASN A 108 -7.31 8.86 8.19
C ASN A 108 -6.79 7.98 7.04
N TYR A 109 -6.07 6.93 7.40
CA TYR A 109 -5.40 6.04 6.46
C TYR A 109 -6.15 4.71 6.26
N ASP A 110 -7.42 4.59 6.68
CA ASP A 110 -8.21 3.39 6.42
C ASP A 110 -8.56 3.25 4.92
N MET A 111 -8.82 2.02 4.49
CA MET A 111 -9.02 1.71 3.06
C MET A 111 -10.26 2.37 2.47
N LYS A 112 -11.30 2.60 3.29
CA LYS A 112 -12.50 3.30 2.83
C LYS A 112 -12.19 4.76 2.58
N SER A 113 -11.54 5.45 3.51
CA SER A 113 -11.11 6.84 3.36
C SER A 113 -10.15 7.03 2.18
N GLN A 114 -9.24 6.06 1.94
CA GLN A 114 -8.40 6.06 0.75
C GLN A 114 -9.22 5.87 -0.54
N GLY A 115 -10.29 5.07 -0.49
CA GLY A 115 -11.23 4.90 -1.62
C GLY A 115 -12.01 6.19 -1.91
N ASP A 116 -12.49 6.87 -0.88
CA ASP A 116 -13.16 8.17 -1.00
C ASP A 116 -12.19 9.23 -1.56
N LEU A 117 -10.93 9.24 -1.12
CA LEU A 117 -9.87 10.11 -1.65
C LEU A 117 -9.56 9.81 -3.12
N LEU A 118 -9.61 8.55 -3.56
CA LEU A 118 -9.45 8.20 -4.97
C LEU A 118 -10.59 8.78 -5.82
N ILE A 119 -11.82 8.82 -5.32
CA ILE A 119 -12.94 9.51 -5.98
C ILE A 119 -12.63 11.02 -6.08
N GLY A 120 -12.22 11.65 -4.99
CA GLY A 120 -11.81 13.06 -4.97
C GLY A 120 -10.67 13.36 -5.95
N PHE A 121 -9.69 12.45 -6.08
CA PHE A 121 -8.64 12.55 -7.09
C PHE A 121 -9.21 12.53 -8.51
N MET A 122 -10.13 11.62 -8.81
CA MET A 122 -10.80 11.56 -10.11
C MET A 122 -11.57 12.86 -10.41
N ASP A 123 -12.22 13.44 -9.41
CA ASP A 123 -12.93 14.71 -9.55
C ASP A 123 -11.97 15.88 -9.83
N ALA A 124 -10.87 15.94 -9.07
CA ALA A 124 -9.86 16.99 -9.23
C ALA A 124 -9.21 16.97 -10.62
N ILE A 125 -8.97 15.78 -11.21
CA ILE A 125 -8.47 15.67 -12.59
C ILE A 125 -9.57 15.67 -13.65
N LYS A 126 -10.84 15.87 -13.26
CA LYS A 126 -12.02 15.88 -14.14
C LYS A 126 -12.19 14.59 -14.94
N LEU A 127 -11.92 13.45 -14.32
CA LEU A 127 -12.05 12.14 -14.93
C LEU A 127 -13.39 11.50 -14.52
N PRO A 128 -14.36 11.30 -15.42
CA PRO A 128 -15.69 10.82 -15.06
C PRO A 128 -15.70 9.36 -14.63
N SER A 129 -14.91 8.50 -15.29
CA SER A 129 -14.73 7.10 -14.93
C SER A 129 -13.38 6.56 -15.38
N ALA A 130 -12.94 5.45 -14.81
CA ALA A 130 -11.71 4.76 -15.18
C ALA A 130 -11.75 3.27 -14.85
N THR A 131 -10.89 2.50 -15.52
CA THR A 131 -10.51 1.18 -15.01
C THR A 131 -9.50 1.37 -13.88
N LEU A 132 -9.76 0.77 -12.71
CA LEU A 132 -8.90 0.85 -11.55
C LEU A 132 -8.04 -0.41 -11.45
N VAL A 133 -6.74 -0.24 -11.29
CA VAL A 133 -5.75 -1.31 -11.14
C VAL A 133 -5.10 -1.17 -9.76
N GLY A 134 -5.31 -2.14 -8.88
CA GLY A 134 -4.79 -2.07 -7.50
C GLY A 134 -3.95 -3.27 -7.12
N HIS A 135 -2.77 -3.01 -6.56
CA HIS A 135 -1.88 -4.03 -6.03
C HIS A 135 -2.02 -4.14 -4.51
N SER A 136 -2.19 -5.36 -3.99
CA SER A 136 -2.20 -5.65 -2.55
C SER A 136 -3.21 -4.75 -1.79
N MET A 137 -2.76 -3.87 -0.90
CA MET A 137 -3.58 -2.84 -0.24
C MET A 137 -4.38 -2.01 -1.26
N GLY A 138 -3.76 -1.61 -2.38
CA GLY A 138 -4.42 -0.90 -3.47
C GLY A 138 -5.61 -1.64 -4.05
N GLY A 139 -5.57 -2.99 -4.06
CA GLY A 139 -6.70 -3.83 -4.46
C GLY A 139 -7.92 -3.68 -3.55
N VAL A 140 -7.71 -3.47 -2.25
CA VAL A 140 -8.80 -3.20 -1.29
C VAL A 140 -9.30 -1.76 -1.45
N ILE A 141 -8.40 -0.80 -1.66
CA ILE A 141 -8.76 0.62 -1.90
C ILE A 141 -9.70 0.74 -3.10
N ILE A 142 -9.33 0.15 -4.25
CA ILE A 142 -10.18 0.22 -5.45
C ILE A 142 -11.52 -0.50 -5.28
N ALA A 143 -11.59 -1.54 -4.46
CA ALA A 143 -12.85 -2.17 -4.09
C ALA A 143 -13.71 -1.23 -3.25
N CYS A 144 -13.14 -0.51 -2.28
CA CYS A 144 -13.86 0.50 -1.51
C CYS A 144 -14.37 1.63 -2.41
N THR A 145 -13.59 2.05 -3.41
CA THR A 145 -13.99 3.03 -4.42
C THR A 145 -15.20 2.53 -5.23
N ASP A 146 -15.19 1.27 -5.68
CA ASP A 146 -16.32 0.66 -6.39
C ASP A 146 -17.59 0.64 -5.54
N LEU A 147 -17.47 0.30 -4.27
CA LEU A 147 -18.61 0.31 -3.36
C LEU A 147 -19.19 1.71 -3.13
N ALA A 148 -18.35 2.71 -3.06
CA ALA A 148 -18.77 4.10 -2.80
C ALA A 148 -19.33 4.78 -4.06
N ALA A 149 -18.76 4.51 -5.23
CA ALA A 149 -19.12 5.15 -6.50
C ALA A 149 -19.00 4.20 -7.69
N PRO A 150 -19.85 3.17 -7.81
CA PRO A 150 -19.72 2.15 -8.85
C PRO A 150 -19.83 2.71 -10.28
N SER A 151 -20.57 3.82 -10.47
CA SER A 151 -20.68 4.51 -11.77
C SER A 151 -19.36 5.18 -12.22
N ARG A 152 -18.38 5.30 -11.35
CA ARG A 152 -17.05 5.87 -11.62
C ARG A 152 -16.02 4.80 -11.98
N VAL A 153 -16.39 3.53 -11.89
CA VAL A 153 -15.49 2.39 -12.07
C VAL A 153 -15.91 1.59 -13.30
N ASP A 154 -15.12 1.69 -14.37
CA ASP A 154 -15.42 0.92 -15.60
C ASP A 154 -15.13 -0.57 -15.40
N LYS A 155 -14.00 -0.89 -14.78
CA LYS A 155 -13.55 -2.26 -14.46
C LYS A 155 -12.56 -2.22 -13.29
N LEU A 156 -12.42 -3.35 -12.60
CA LEU A 156 -11.42 -3.57 -11.57
C LEU A 156 -10.36 -4.59 -12.02
N VAL A 157 -9.10 -4.27 -11.84
CA VAL A 157 -7.98 -5.21 -11.99
C VAL A 157 -7.26 -5.30 -10.65
N MET A 158 -7.41 -6.40 -9.97
CA MET A 158 -6.86 -6.65 -8.63
C MET A 158 -5.65 -7.57 -8.73
N ILE A 159 -4.48 -7.06 -8.36
CA ILE A 159 -3.22 -7.79 -8.37
C ILE A 159 -2.89 -8.17 -6.94
N GLU A 160 -2.91 -9.47 -6.61
CA GLU A 160 -2.62 -9.96 -5.25
C GLU A 160 -3.35 -9.15 -4.15
N PRO A 161 -4.66 -8.88 -4.28
CA PRO A 161 -5.34 -7.94 -3.39
C PRO A 161 -5.33 -8.41 -1.94
N GLY A 162 -5.09 -7.47 -1.03
CA GLY A 162 -4.87 -7.70 0.40
C GLY A 162 -6.13 -8.00 1.22
N PHE A 163 -7.10 -8.72 0.67
CA PHE A 163 -8.26 -9.18 1.42
C PHE A 163 -7.91 -10.34 2.36
N TYR A 164 -8.62 -10.44 3.47
CA TYR A 164 -8.54 -11.55 4.43
C TYR A 164 -7.15 -11.79 5.04
N ILE A 165 -6.25 -10.80 4.94
CA ILE A 165 -4.93 -10.90 5.55
C ILE A 165 -5.09 -10.80 7.07
N LYS A 166 -5.01 -11.91 7.77
CA LYS A 166 -4.91 -11.96 9.24
C LYS A 166 -3.46 -11.66 9.72
N THR A 167 -2.84 -10.64 9.15
CA THR A 167 -1.39 -10.48 9.22
C THR A 167 -0.87 -9.70 10.40
N VAL A 168 -1.72 -9.14 11.23
CA VAL A 168 -1.24 -8.52 12.46
C VAL A 168 -1.27 -9.56 13.57
N PRO A 169 -0.12 -10.07 14.04
CA PRO A 169 -0.09 -10.90 15.22
C PRO A 169 -0.91 -10.27 16.34
N ALA A 170 -1.71 -11.07 17.06
CA ALA A 170 -2.66 -10.53 18.03
C ALA A 170 -2.00 -9.60 19.06
N PHE A 171 -0.73 -9.82 19.41
CA PHE A 171 0.01 -8.96 20.32
C PHE A 171 0.25 -7.54 19.76
N LEU A 172 0.34 -7.37 18.42
CA LEU A 172 0.52 -6.06 17.79
C LEU A 172 -0.73 -5.18 17.92
N LYS A 173 -1.92 -5.79 18.07
CA LYS A 173 -3.16 -5.03 18.37
C LYS A 173 -3.11 -4.33 19.73
N TYR A 174 -2.23 -4.78 20.61
CA TYR A 174 -2.03 -4.22 21.96
C TYR A 174 -0.72 -3.43 22.06
N MET A 175 -0.03 -3.23 20.93
CA MET A 175 1.12 -2.36 20.91
C MET A 175 0.65 -0.92 21.06
N PHE A 176 1.08 -0.33 22.15
CA PHE A 176 0.84 1.06 22.47
C PHE A 176 2.16 1.82 22.45
N PHE A 177 2.02 3.12 22.35
CA PHE A 177 3.16 4.04 22.47
C PHE A 177 4.05 3.70 23.67
N PRO A 178 5.39 3.67 23.49
CA PRO A 178 6.16 4.03 22.30
C PRO A 178 6.56 2.84 21.39
N LEU A 179 6.08 1.64 21.66
CA LEU A 179 6.51 0.41 20.96
C LEU A 179 6.03 0.39 19.50
N ASP A 180 4.83 0.87 19.21
CA ASP A 180 4.29 1.01 17.86
C ASP A 180 5.19 1.86 16.96
N ARG A 181 5.64 3.01 17.48
CA ARG A 181 6.55 3.92 16.76
C ARG A 181 7.95 3.30 16.57
N ILE A 182 8.47 2.58 17.56
CA ILE A 182 9.76 1.87 17.47
C ILE A 182 9.68 0.79 16.37
N MET A 183 8.59 0.03 16.31
CA MET A 183 8.37 -0.99 15.28
C MET A 183 8.26 -0.37 13.89
N SER A 184 7.49 0.71 13.73
CA SER A 184 7.39 1.44 12.46
C SER A 184 8.76 1.93 11.99
N ARG A 185 9.60 2.41 12.93
CA ARG A 185 10.97 2.82 12.64
C ARG A 185 11.85 1.67 12.14
N GLN A 186 11.69 0.47 12.71
CA GLN A 186 12.40 -0.73 12.23
C GLN A 186 11.97 -1.11 10.81
N PHE A 187 10.66 -0.98 10.50
CA PHE A 187 10.15 -1.27 9.17
C PHE A 187 10.77 -0.36 8.09
N TYR A 188 11.18 0.86 8.44
CA TYR A 188 11.84 1.81 7.55
C TYR A 188 13.38 1.68 7.51
N THR A 189 13.94 0.63 8.06
CA THR A 189 15.36 0.34 7.85
C THR A 189 15.59 -0.36 6.49
N LYS A 190 16.73 -0.06 5.83
CA LYS A 190 17.09 -0.68 4.55
C LYS A 190 17.15 -2.22 4.66
N SER A 191 17.65 -2.75 5.77
CA SER A 191 17.73 -4.19 6.03
C SER A 191 16.34 -4.85 6.11
N MET A 192 15.39 -4.21 6.79
CA MET A 192 14.02 -4.72 6.88
C MET A 192 13.32 -4.60 5.51
N ARG A 193 13.51 -3.50 4.78
CA ARG A 193 13.00 -3.33 3.42
C ARG A 193 13.52 -4.44 2.50
N LYS A 194 14.83 -4.68 2.50
CA LYS A 194 15.45 -5.76 1.74
C LYS A 194 14.84 -7.12 2.08
N ARG A 195 14.70 -7.42 3.37
CA ARG A 195 14.10 -8.68 3.84
C ARG A 195 12.65 -8.82 3.39
N PHE A 196 11.86 -7.74 3.46
CA PHE A 196 10.47 -7.71 3.02
C PHE A 196 10.36 -7.99 1.52
N LEU A 197 11.13 -7.29 0.68
CA LEU A 197 11.13 -7.49 -0.77
C LEU A 197 11.60 -8.90 -1.14
N LEU A 198 12.71 -9.37 -0.56
CA LEU A 198 13.19 -10.74 -0.77
C LEU A 198 12.16 -11.79 -0.32
N GLY A 199 11.35 -11.52 0.69
CA GLY A 199 10.25 -12.39 1.10
C GLY A 199 9.09 -12.40 0.12
N SER A 200 8.86 -11.30 -0.60
CA SER A 200 7.69 -11.08 -1.45
C SER A 200 7.90 -11.44 -2.93
N PHE A 201 9.13 -11.35 -3.44
CA PHE A 201 9.46 -11.74 -4.82
C PHE A 201 9.73 -13.24 -4.91
N TYR A 202 9.30 -13.89 -5.99
CA TYR A 202 9.74 -15.24 -6.37
C TYR A 202 11.16 -15.19 -6.93
N ASP A 203 11.40 -14.36 -7.94
CA ASP A 203 12.73 -14.13 -8.49
C ASP A 203 13.52 -13.11 -7.66
N LYS A 204 14.33 -13.62 -6.74
CA LYS A 204 15.14 -12.80 -5.83
C LYS A 204 16.18 -11.92 -6.56
N SER A 205 16.58 -12.27 -7.78
CA SER A 205 17.56 -11.50 -8.56
C SER A 205 17.04 -10.11 -8.95
N LYS A 206 15.72 -9.95 -9.02
CA LYS A 206 15.06 -8.65 -9.27
C LYS A 206 15.13 -7.68 -8.09
N VAL A 207 15.45 -8.17 -6.89
CA VAL A 207 15.60 -7.35 -5.68
C VAL A 207 17.04 -6.84 -5.59
N THR A 208 17.43 -5.95 -6.49
CA THR A 208 18.76 -5.33 -6.51
C THR A 208 18.89 -4.23 -5.44
N GLU A 209 20.11 -3.79 -5.15
CA GLU A 209 20.33 -2.67 -4.22
C GLU A 209 19.66 -1.38 -4.74
N GLU A 210 19.65 -1.17 -6.07
CA GLU A 210 18.96 -0.04 -6.69
C GLU A 210 17.45 -0.08 -6.43
N VAL A 211 16.82 -1.24 -6.59
CA VAL A 211 15.39 -1.42 -6.28
C VAL A 211 15.13 -1.15 -4.81
N ILE A 212 15.97 -1.68 -3.90
CA ILE A 212 15.82 -1.43 -2.48
C ILE A 212 15.93 0.06 -2.17
N ASP A 213 16.93 0.75 -2.74
CA ASP A 213 17.15 2.18 -2.51
C ASP A 213 15.99 3.04 -3.04
N ALA A 214 15.42 2.69 -4.20
CA ALA A 214 14.23 3.34 -4.74
C ALA A 214 13.00 3.17 -3.81
N TYR A 215 12.78 1.99 -3.28
CA TYR A 215 11.73 1.73 -2.27
C TYR A 215 11.98 2.42 -0.93
N MET A 216 13.21 2.88 -0.66
CA MET A 216 13.53 3.66 0.54
C MET A 216 13.26 5.16 0.37
N ILE A 217 13.15 5.69 -0.87
CA ILE A 217 12.95 7.13 -1.10
C ILE A 217 11.70 7.65 -0.36
N PRO A 218 10.50 7.05 -0.49
CA PRO A 218 9.31 7.52 0.19
C PRO A 218 9.40 7.53 1.71
N THR A 219 10.20 6.62 2.27
CA THR A 219 10.37 6.51 3.72
C THR A 219 11.11 7.69 4.34
N ARG A 220 11.82 8.46 3.50
CA ARG A 220 12.61 9.63 3.93
C ARG A 220 11.86 10.95 3.79
N THR A 221 10.62 10.93 3.32
CA THR A 221 9.81 12.17 3.23
C THR A 221 9.33 12.61 4.62
N PRO A 222 8.99 13.89 4.80
CA PRO A 222 8.45 14.38 6.07
C PRO A 222 7.25 13.57 6.53
N ASN A 223 7.10 13.36 7.83
CA ASN A 223 6.00 12.63 8.50
C ASN A 223 5.81 11.16 8.06
N ALA A 224 6.70 10.58 7.23
CA ALA A 224 6.54 9.20 6.74
C ALA A 224 6.47 8.18 7.88
N LEU A 225 7.25 8.38 8.95
CA LEU A 225 7.24 7.49 10.11
C LEU A 225 5.92 7.59 10.90
N ASP A 226 5.37 8.80 11.02
CA ASP A 226 4.10 9.02 11.74
C ASP A 226 2.94 8.39 10.97
N ALA A 227 2.86 8.65 9.65
CA ALA A 227 1.85 8.04 8.78
C ALA A 227 1.91 6.51 8.82
N LEU A 228 3.10 5.90 8.74
CA LEU A 228 3.25 4.45 8.86
C LEU A 228 2.75 3.94 10.21
N THR A 229 3.09 4.63 11.31
CA THR A 229 2.68 4.24 12.66
C THR A 229 1.15 4.26 12.79
N HIS A 230 0.50 5.32 12.31
CA HIS A 230 -0.96 5.44 12.28
C HIS A 230 -1.60 4.33 11.44
N MET A 231 -1.06 4.07 10.26
CA MET A 231 -1.58 3.03 9.39
C MET A 231 -1.44 1.63 10.00
N MET A 232 -0.29 1.30 10.59
CA MET A 232 -0.09 0.01 11.26
C MET A 232 -1.07 -0.19 12.43
N ASN A 233 -1.39 0.87 13.15
CA ASN A 233 -2.38 0.85 14.23
C ASN A 233 -3.82 0.67 13.69
N SER A 234 -4.11 1.20 12.49
CA SER A 234 -5.43 1.12 11.85
C SER A 234 -5.69 -0.23 11.19
N VAL A 235 -4.70 -0.84 10.54
CA VAL A 235 -4.84 -2.12 9.79
C VAL A 235 -5.31 -3.27 10.68
N GLY A 236 -5.00 -3.26 11.97
CA GLY A 236 -5.42 -4.30 12.91
C GLY A 236 -6.89 -4.20 13.37
N SER A 237 -7.55 -3.07 13.14
CA SER A 237 -8.89 -2.77 13.65
C SER A 237 -10.01 -2.97 12.61
N GLN A 238 -9.67 -3.10 11.32
CA GLN A 238 -10.65 -3.14 10.24
C GLN A 238 -10.79 -4.54 9.66
N THR A 239 -12.03 -5.00 9.48
CA THR A 239 -12.33 -6.20 8.72
C THR A 239 -12.93 -5.79 7.37
N TYR A 240 -12.36 -6.33 6.31
CA TYR A 240 -12.89 -6.16 4.94
C TYR A 240 -13.71 -7.39 4.53
N GLU A 241 -14.20 -8.16 5.51
CA GLU A 241 -15.13 -9.26 5.26
C GLU A 241 -16.46 -8.75 4.71
N GLY A 242 -16.99 -9.43 3.69
CA GLY A 242 -18.25 -9.07 3.05
C GLY A 242 -18.18 -7.85 2.10
N ILE A 243 -17.00 -7.26 1.87
CA ILE A 243 -16.82 -6.24 0.84
C ILE A 243 -16.85 -6.87 -0.56
N SER A 244 -16.14 -7.98 -0.75
CA SER A 244 -16.00 -8.68 -2.02
C SER A 244 -17.34 -9.05 -2.67
N VAL A 245 -18.31 -9.52 -1.88
CA VAL A 245 -19.65 -9.90 -2.38
C VAL A 245 -20.50 -8.71 -2.84
N LYS A 246 -20.08 -7.49 -2.53
CA LYS A 246 -20.78 -6.25 -2.92
C LYS A 246 -20.15 -5.55 -4.12
N ILE A 247 -19.00 -6.03 -4.59
CA ILE A 247 -18.35 -5.51 -5.79
C ILE A 247 -19.25 -5.75 -6.99
N SER A 248 -19.55 -4.69 -7.73
CA SER A 248 -20.47 -4.71 -8.87
C SER A 248 -19.78 -4.55 -10.22
N SER A 249 -18.62 -3.92 -10.26
CA SER A 249 -17.87 -3.72 -11.49
C SER A 249 -17.22 -5.02 -11.99
N PRO A 250 -17.13 -5.22 -13.32
CA PRO A 250 -16.41 -6.35 -13.90
C PRO A 250 -14.99 -6.42 -13.34
N THR A 251 -14.60 -7.59 -12.81
CA THR A 251 -13.36 -7.73 -12.04
C THR A 251 -12.43 -8.80 -12.62
N LEU A 252 -11.17 -8.46 -12.79
CA LEU A 252 -10.06 -9.37 -13.06
C LEU A 252 -9.19 -9.48 -11.82
N ILE A 253 -8.93 -10.71 -11.38
CA ILE A 253 -8.03 -11.02 -10.26
C ILE A 253 -6.77 -11.68 -10.84
N LEU A 254 -5.60 -11.11 -10.57
CA LEU A 254 -4.31 -11.69 -10.94
C LEU A 254 -3.56 -12.14 -9.68
N TRP A 255 -2.99 -13.33 -9.74
CA TRP A 255 -2.36 -13.96 -8.59
C TRP A 255 -1.06 -14.67 -8.97
N GLY A 256 0.03 -14.38 -8.26
CA GLY A 256 1.29 -15.11 -8.38
C GLY A 256 1.22 -16.46 -7.65
N GLU A 257 1.53 -17.56 -8.32
CA GLU A 257 1.44 -18.92 -7.74
C GLU A 257 2.41 -19.15 -6.55
N ARG A 258 3.43 -18.31 -6.42
CA ARG A 258 4.47 -18.38 -5.39
C ARG A 258 4.48 -17.17 -4.48
N GLY A 259 3.38 -16.43 -4.43
CA GLY A 259 3.24 -15.28 -3.53
C GLY A 259 3.37 -15.68 -2.07
N ALA A 260 4.39 -15.17 -1.39
CA ALA A 260 4.62 -15.49 0.02
C ALA A 260 3.75 -14.64 0.97
N GLY A 261 3.04 -13.63 0.44
CA GLY A 261 2.29 -12.67 1.25
C GLY A 261 0.85 -13.07 1.53
N VAL A 262 0.18 -13.68 0.57
CA VAL A 262 -1.25 -14.01 0.66
C VAL A 262 -1.48 -15.42 0.13
N PRO A 263 -2.16 -16.29 0.89
CA PRO A 263 -2.40 -17.67 0.47
C PRO A 263 -3.25 -17.78 -0.81
N PRO A 264 -3.00 -18.75 -1.72
CA PRO A 264 -3.79 -18.95 -2.95
C PRO A 264 -5.28 -19.18 -2.73
N GLU A 265 -5.66 -19.66 -1.55
CA GLU A 265 -7.06 -19.86 -1.14
C GLU A 265 -7.82 -18.53 -1.10
N VAL A 266 -7.14 -17.42 -0.81
CA VAL A 266 -7.73 -16.07 -0.85
C VAL A 266 -8.15 -15.71 -2.26
N ALA A 267 -7.33 -16.00 -3.27
CA ALA A 267 -7.68 -15.77 -4.68
C ALA A 267 -8.93 -16.53 -5.08
N LYS A 268 -9.01 -17.83 -4.72
CA LYS A 268 -10.18 -18.67 -5.01
C LYS A 268 -11.42 -18.18 -4.30
N ARG A 269 -11.29 -17.77 -3.03
CA ARG A 269 -12.39 -17.21 -2.25
C ARG A 269 -12.89 -15.92 -2.90
N LEU A 270 -12.02 -14.97 -3.22
CA LEU A 270 -12.39 -13.74 -3.91
C LEU A 270 -13.10 -13.99 -5.24
N ASN A 271 -12.56 -14.92 -6.05
CA ASN A 271 -13.20 -15.28 -7.33
C ASN A 271 -14.58 -15.94 -7.16
N SER A 272 -14.83 -16.62 -6.04
CA SER A 272 -16.16 -17.18 -5.75
C SER A 272 -17.13 -16.13 -5.18
N GLU A 273 -16.64 -15.11 -4.50
CA GLU A 273 -17.45 -14.07 -3.87
C GLU A 273 -17.77 -12.91 -4.82
N ILE A 274 -16.85 -12.53 -5.72
CA ILE A 274 -17.06 -11.45 -6.69
C ILE A 274 -17.75 -12.04 -7.93
N GLN A 275 -19.02 -11.74 -8.09
CA GLN A 275 -19.82 -12.30 -9.17
C GLN A 275 -19.26 -11.95 -10.56
N GLY A 276 -19.06 -12.96 -11.42
CA GLY A 276 -18.54 -12.77 -12.77
C GLY A 276 -17.06 -12.39 -12.86
N SER A 277 -16.32 -12.43 -11.76
CA SER A 277 -14.88 -12.16 -11.79
C SER A 277 -14.11 -13.24 -12.55
N LYS A 278 -12.95 -12.84 -13.08
CA LYS A 278 -12.01 -13.75 -13.76
C LYS A 278 -10.74 -13.85 -12.92
N LEU A 279 -10.31 -15.07 -12.63
CA LEU A 279 -9.04 -15.33 -11.94
C LEU A 279 -7.98 -15.80 -12.94
N VAL A 280 -6.83 -15.13 -12.94
CA VAL A 280 -5.63 -15.50 -13.71
C VAL A 280 -4.49 -15.77 -12.75
N SER A 281 -3.97 -17.00 -12.80
CA SER A 281 -2.81 -17.42 -12.04
C SER A 281 -1.53 -17.20 -12.87
N VAL A 282 -0.53 -16.56 -12.30
CA VAL A 282 0.75 -16.25 -12.95
C VAL A 282 1.82 -17.18 -12.37
N LYS A 283 2.38 -18.04 -13.23
CA LYS A 283 3.39 -19.02 -12.84
C LYS A 283 4.73 -18.37 -12.50
N GLU A 284 5.47 -19.02 -11.61
CA GLU A 284 6.82 -18.56 -11.23
C GLU A 284 6.86 -17.06 -10.90
N CYS A 285 5.89 -16.61 -10.11
CA CYS A 285 5.68 -15.21 -9.75
C CYS A 285 5.32 -15.11 -8.27
N GLY A 286 5.86 -14.12 -7.60
CA GLY A 286 5.57 -13.78 -6.22
C GLY A 286 4.46 -12.73 -6.10
N HIS A 287 4.53 -11.96 -5.01
CA HIS A 287 3.52 -10.95 -4.68
C HIS A 287 3.55 -9.72 -5.62
N TYR A 288 4.69 -9.44 -6.26
CA TYR A 288 4.87 -8.26 -7.12
C TYR A 288 4.73 -8.61 -8.61
N VAL A 289 3.55 -9.09 -9.01
CA VAL A 289 3.26 -9.51 -10.40
C VAL A 289 3.62 -8.42 -11.42
N GLN A 290 3.33 -7.15 -11.10
CA GLN A 290 3.63 -5.99 -11.93
C GLN A 290 5.12 -5.72 -12.13
N GLU A 291 5.98 -6.30 -11.29
CA GLU A 291 7.44 -6.16 -11.38
C GLU A 291 8.12 -7.44 -11.86
N GLU A 292 7.55 -8.60 -11.56
CA GLU A 292 8.13 -9.88 -11.91
C GLU A 292 7.71 -10.36 -13.31
N LYS A 293 6.45 -10.13 -13.70
CA LYS A 293 5.85 -10.60 -14.95
C LYS A 293 4.99 -9.51 -15.62
N PRO A 294 5.54 -8.32 -15.90
CA PRO A 294 4.77 -7.20 -16.44
C PRO A 294 4.12 -7.50 -17.79
N GLU A 295 4.76 -8.30 -18.66
CA GLU A 295 4.23 -8.65 -19.99
C GLU A 295 2.98 -9.54 -19.87
N GLU A 296 2.98 -10.51 -18.94
CA GLU A 296 1.82 -11.35 -18.68
C GLU A 296 0.66 -10.54 -18.11
N LEU A 297 0.97 -9.60 -17.22
CA LEU A 297 -0.01 -8.66 -16.65
C LEU A 297 -0.61 -7.77 -17.75
N VAL A 298 0.22 -7.17 -18.63
CA VAL A 298 -0.24 -6.37 -19.77
C VAL A 298 -1.18 -7.16 -20.67
N LYS A 299 -0.82 -8.40 -21.02
CA LYS A 299 -1.66 -9.27 -21.82
C LYS A 299 -3.01 -9.51 -21.17
N ALA A 300 -3.05 -9.77 -19.88
CA ALA A 300 -4.28 -9.98 -19.11
C ALA A 300 -5.14 -8.70 -19.08
N ILE A 301 -4.53 -7.54 -18.81
CA ILE A 301 -5.21 -6.24 -18.80
C ILE A 301 -5.80 -5.94 -20.18
N ARG A 302 -5.02 -6.03 -21.25
CA ARG A 302 -5.50 -5.77 -22.63
C ARG A 302 -6.66 -6.65 -23.01
N ASN A 303 -6.63 -7.94 -22.67
CA ASN A 303 -7.71 -8.89 -22.97
C ASN A 303 -8.98 -8.60 -22.16
N PHE A 304 -8.85 -8.02 -20.99
CA PHE A 304 -9.96 -7.74 -20.09
C PHE A 304 -10.57 -6.35 -20.32
N VAL A 305 -9.74 -5.35 -20.58
CA VAL A 305 -10.16 -3.92 -20.66
C VAL A 305 -10.68 -3.54 -22.06
N LYS A 306 -10.50 -4.38 -23.05
CA LYS A 306 -11.04 -4.17 -24.44
C LYS A 306 -12.49 -3.72 -24.47
#